data_3640c97a13c09bcecfa404aef859a3c3
#
_entry.id   3640c97a13c09bcecfa404aef859a3c3
#
_cell.length_a   1.000
_cell.length_b   1.000
_cell.length_c   1.000
_cell.angle_alpha   90.00
_cell.angle_beta   90.00
_cell.angle_gamma   90.00
#
_symmetry.space_group_name_H-M   'P 1'
#
loop_
_entity.id
_entity.type
_entity.pdbx_description
1 polymer ?
#
loop_
_entity_poly.entity_id
_entity_poly.type
_entity_poly.pdbx_seq_one_letter_code
_entity_poly.pdbx_strand_id
1 'polypeptide(L)'
;MAQTSQDRNPSPDLAEDNAFFPSPYSLSQYTASKTDFDGTDYPTPYIGHKKVLMVASDERYLLMKNGKFFSTGNHPVETLLPMYHLDRAGFDIDIATLSGNPVKLEMWAMFYEDAVVPATFQKYLAQFKKPLKLADVLKNSLGDDSPYLAVLIPGGHGALIGLPDSEDLKTLLKWAVAKDKFVISLCHGPAGLLAAAVNETPENYIFKGYKMCVFPDALDQGANLDIGYMPGELPWLLADRLEKLGVEVVNKEMSGQCIQDRKLITGDSPLASNTLGKMAAQALLAEVQ
;
A
#
# COMPACT_ATOMS: atom_id res chain seq x y z
N MET A 1 -0.07 11.88 32.21
CA MET A 1 1.19 11.16 32.48
C MET A 1 1.81 10.83 31.12
N ALA A 2 3.10 11.04 30.92
CA ALA A 2 3.78 10.61 29.68
C ALA A 2 3.77 9.07 29.63
N GLN A 3 3.33 8.49 28.51
CA GLN A 3 3.41 7.06 28.28
C GLN A 3 4.88 6.65 28.16
N THR A 4 5.24 5.50 28.75
CA THR A 4 6.61 4.94 28.62
C THR A 4 6.67 4.01 27.43
N SER A 5 7.88 3.71 26.90
CA SER A 5 8.08 2.75 25.81
C SER A 5 7.63 1.32 26.14
N GLN A 6 7.27 1.03 27.39
CA GLN A 6 6.70 -0.24 27.83
C GLN A 6 5.16 -0.25 27.87
N ASP A 7 4.51 0.91 27.64
CA ASP A 7 3.05 0.99 27.65
C ASP A 7 2.49 0.34 26.37
N ARG A 8 1.67 -0.68 26.56
CA ARG A 8 0.97 -1.42 25.49
C ARG A 8 -0.44 -0.87 25.20
N ASN A 9 -0.86 0.17 25.88
CA ASN A 9 -2.15 0.81 25.59
C ASN A 9 -2.00 1.71 24.36
N PRO A 10 -2.88 1.59 23.35
CA PRO A 10 -2.92 2.51 22.23
C PRO A 10 -3.00 3.95 22.68
N SER A 11 -2.26 4.83 22.04
CA SER A 11 -2.17 6.26 22.40
C SER A 11 -3.35 7.02 21.82
N PRO A 12 -4.07 7.87 22.59
CA PRO A 12 -5.17 8.66 22.05
C PRO A 12 -4.73 9.58 20.91
N ASP A 13 -5.49 9.61 19.84
CA ASP A 13 -5.42 10.65 18.81
C ASP A 13 -6.43 11.75 19.17
N LEU A 14 -5.93 12.87 19.66
CA LEU A 14 -6.76 13.96 20.15
C LEU A 14 -7.45 14.77 19.02
N ALA A 15 -7.19 14.43 17.77
CA ALA A 15 -7.83 15.09 16.62
C ALA A 15 -9.22 14.51 16.30
N GLU A 16 -9.55 13.32 16.84
CA GLU A 16 -10.84 12.66 16.63
C GLU A 16 -11.30 11.95 17.90
N ASP A 17 -12.62 11.91 18.12
CA ASP A 17 -13.20 11.19 19.25
C ASP A 17 -12.99 9.68 19.13
N ASN A 18 -12.64 9.05 20.25
CA ASN A 18 -12.44 7.61 20.34
C ASN A 18 -11.43 7.02 19.32
N ALA A 19 -10.44 7.83 18.89
CA ALA A 19 -9.38 7.45 17.96
C ALA A 19 -8.05 7.23 18.67
N PHE A 20 -7.24 6.29 18.15
CA PHE A 20 -6.00 5.88 18.78
C PHE A 20 -4.91 5.59 17.75
N PHE A 21 -3.70 6.05 18.06
CA PHE A 21 -2.45 5.60 17.46
C PHE A 21 -1.97 4.30 18.10
N PRO A 22 -0.98 3.61 17.50
CA PRO A 22 -0.31 2.49 18.13
C PRO A 22 0.24 2.84 19.51
N SER A 23 0.40 1.83 20.36
CA SER A 23 1.02 1.99 21.67
C SER A 23 2.51 2.34 21.56
N PRO A 24 3.10 3.01 22.56
CA PRO A 24 4.55 3.25 22.59
C PRO A 24 5.38 1.97 22.53
N TYR A 25 4.89 0.89 23.15
CA TYR A 25 5.57 -0.41 23.08
C TYR A 25 5.59 -0.95 21.65
N SER A 26 4.44 -0.98 20.96
CA SER A 26 4.37 -1.48 19.57
C SER A 26 5.24 -0.68 18.63
N LEU A 27 5.27 0.64 18.76
CA LEU A 27 6.17 1.50 17.98
C LEU A 27 7.64 1.16 18.22
N SER A 28 8.05 0.86 19.46
CA SER A 28 9.41 0.45 19.77
C SER A 28 9.80 -0.90 19.14
N GLN A 29 8.83 -1.73 18.77
CA GLN A 29 9.06 -3.03 18.14
C GLN A 29 9.03 -2.97 16.60
N TYR A 30 8.15 -2.13 16.03
CA TYR A 30 7.84 -2.14 14.60
C TYR A 30 8.37 -0.94 13.82
N THR A 31 8.88 0.10 14.49
CA THR A 31 9.47 1.25 13.81
C THR A 31 11.00 1.17 13.85
N ALA A 32 11.59 0.75 12.74
CA ALA A 32 13.02 0.85 12.54
C ALA A 32 13.40 2.30 12.19
N SER A 33 14.61 2.74 12.56
CA SER A 33 15.10 4.07 12.19
C SER A 33 15.56 4.17 10.74
N LYS A 34 15.95 3.04 10.13
CA LYS A 34 16.46 2.92 8.76
C LYS A 34 15.83 1.73 8.05
N THR A 35 15.79 1.81 6.71
CA THR A 35 15.37 0.71 5.85
C THR A 35 16.52 -0.29 5.59
N ASP A 36 16.20 -1.38 4.92
CA ASP A 36 17.17 -2.34 4.35
C ASP A 36 17.66 -1.94 2.95
N PHE A 37 17.52 -0.65 2.59
CA PHE A 37 18.01 -0.16 1.31
C PHE A 37 19.51 -0.43 1.14
N ASP A 38 19.84 -1.15 0.07
CA ASP A 38 21.18 -1.69 -0.18
C ASP A 38 22.03 -0.85 -1.15
N GLY A 39 21.57 0.37 -1.49
CA GLY A 39 22.27 1.23 -2.44
C GLY A 39 22.03 0.89 -3.91
N THR A 40 21.04 0.04 -4.23
CA THR A 40 20.70 -0.30 -5.62
C THR A 40 20.48 0.96 -6.45
N ASP A 41 21.15 1.02 -7.61
CA ASP A 41 21.02 2.09 -8.59
C ASP A 41 20.62 1.53 -9.97
N TYR A 42 20.18 2.42 -10.85
CA TYR A 42 19.71 2.11 -12.20
C TYR A 42 20.55 2.89 -13.22
N PRO A 43 21.70 2.33 -13.67
CA PRO A 43 22.66 3.04 -14.51
C PRO A 43 22.11 3.39 -15.89
N THR A 44 21.05 2.69 -16.33
CA THR A 44 20.37 2.94 -17.60
C THR A 44 18.88 3.14 -17.33
N PRO A 45 18.47 4.29 -16.78
CA PRO A 45 17.07 4.56 -16.49
C PRO A 45 16.28 4.73 -17.79
N TYR A 46 14.99 4.47 -17.72
CA TYR A 46 14.06 4.77 -18.81
C TYR A 46 13.96 6.30 -19.03
N ILE A 47 13.98 6.72 -20.30
CA ILE A 47 13.92 8.16 -20.69
C ILE A 47 12.69 8.49 -21.56
N GLY A 48 11.68 7.61 -21.58
CA GLY A 48 10.42 7.86 -22.29
C GLY A 48 9.35 8.52 -21.41
N HIS A 49 8.08 8.39 -21.82
CA HIS A 49 6.95 9.07 -21.19
C HIS A 49 6.01 8.13 -20.43
N LYS A 50 6.43 6.88 -20.21
CA LYS A 50 5.62 5.94 -19.43
C LYS A 50 5.72 6.28 -17.95
N LYS A 51 4.59 6.13 -17.25
CA LYS A 51 4.41 6.50 -15.86
C LYS A 51 3.88 5.34 -15.03
N VAL A 52 3.95 5.50 -13.72
CA VAL A 52 3.24 4.69 -12.73
C VAL A 52 2.13 5.55 -12.11
N LEU A 53 0.92 5.00 -12.03
CA LEU A 53 -0.16 5.59 -11.26
C LEU A 53 -0.17 4.97 -9.87
N MET A 54 0.13 5.75 -8.84
CA MET A 54 -0.05 5.32 -7.46
C MET A 54 -1.44 5.72 -6.97
N VAL A 55 -2.20 4.76 -6.45
CA VAL A 55 -3.48 4.99 -5.78
C VAL A 55 -3.31 4.75 -4.29
N ALA A 56 -3.36 5.84 -3.51
CA ALA A 56 -3.16 5.84 -2.08
C ALA A 56 -4.45 6.17 -1.32
N SER A 57 -4.52 5.77 -0.04
CA SER A 57 -5.63 6.14 0.85
C SER A 57 -5.53 7.61 1.27
N ASP A 58 -6.66 8.30 1.24
CA ASP A 58 -6.88 9.65 1.79
C ASP A 58 -7.69 9.62 3.10
N GLU A 59 -7.95 8.44 3.62
CA GLU A 59 -8.63 8.23 4.91
C GLU A 59 -7.65 7.81 6.00
N ARG A 60 -7.98 8.19 7.24
CA ARG A 60 -7.14 7.93 8.42
C ARG A 60 -7.79 6.99 9.43
N TYR A 61 -9.10 7.07 9.61
CA TYR A 61 -9.79 6.46 10.74
C TYR A 61 -10.44 5.15 10.36
N LEU A 62 -9.76 4.03 10.67
CA LEU A 62 -10.29 2.69 10.47
C LEU A 62 -11.16 2.29 11.66
N LEU A 63 -12.45 2.08 11.41
CA LEU A 63 -13.38 1.65 12.44
C LEU A 63 -13.14 0.18 12.81
N MET A 64 -12.87 -0.05 14.10
CA MET A 64 -12.64 -1.39 14.66
C MET A 64 -13.95 -2.01 15.18
N LYS A 65 -13.99 -3.33 15.39
CA LYS A 65 -15.19 -4.03 15.90
C LYS A 65 -15.71 -3.49 17.23
N ASN A 66 -14.83 -2.96 18.07
CA ASN A 66 -15.20 -2.39 19.39
C ASN A 66 -15.68 -0.92 19.33
N GLY A 67 -15.85 -0.37 18.14
CA GLY A 67 -16.29 1.02 17.93
C GLY A 67 -15.21 2.09 18.10
N LYS A 68 -13.95 1.69 18.37
CA LYS A 68 -12.82 2.61 18.36
C LYS A 68 -12.33 2.85 16.93
N PHE A 69 -11.65 3.99 16.71
CA PHE A 69 -10.94 4.24 15.48
C PHE A 69 -9.45 3.98 15.64
N PHE A 70 -8.88 3.25 14.69
CA PHE A 70 -7.44 3.17 14.52
C PHE A 70 -6.97 4.33 13.63
N SER A 71 -6.15 5.23 14.18
CA SER A 71 -5.55 6.33 13.44
C SER A 71 -4.37 5.80 12.63
N THR A 72 -4.58 5.52 11.35
CA THR A 72 -3.68 4.84 10.43
C THR A 72 -3.45 5.64 9.14
N GLY A 73 -3.06 5.01 8.07
CA GLY A 73 -2.82 5.61 6.75
C GLY A 73 -2.05 4.65 5.85
N ASN A 74 -1.37 5.22 4.85
CA ASN A 74 -0.39 4.47 4.06
C ASN A 74 0.93 4.40 4.83
N HIS A 75 1.55 3.22 4.88
CA HIS A 75 2.82 3.04 5.60
C HIS A 75 3.98 3.70 4.83
N PRO A 76 4.79 4.55 5.48
CA PRO A 76 5.82 5.34 4.79
C PRO A 76 6.80 4.51 3.97
N VAL A 77 7.41 3.46 4.54
CA VAL A 77 8.40 2.67 3.80
C VAL A 77 7.76 1.91 2.62
N GLU A 78 6.54 1.40 2.80
CA GLU A 78 5.80 0.66 1.78
C GLU A 78 5.32 1.57 0.63
N THR A 79 5.21 2.85 0.89
CA THR A 79 4.90 3.87 -0.10
C THR A 79 6.17 4.37 -0.78
N LEU A 80 7.12 4.86 0.02
CA LEU A 80 8.22 5.69 -0.46
C LEU A 80 9.39 4.89 -1.02
N LEU A 81 9.67 3.69 -0.50
CA LEU A 81 10.80 2.90 -1.00
C LEU A 81 10.50 2.26 -2.37
N PRO A 82 9.33 1.66 -2.65
CA PRO A 82 8.95 1.29 -4.01
C PRO A 82 8.91 2.49 -4.96
N MET A 83 8.38 3.65 -4.54
CA MET A 83 8.42 4.88 -5.34
C MET A 83 9.85 5.29 -5.69
N TYR A 84 10.78 5.22 -4.73
CA TYR A 84 12.18 5.53 -4.97
C TYR A 84 12.76 4.69 -6.10
N HIS A 85 12.57 3.36 -6.05
CA HIS A 85 13.09 2.46 -7.08
C HIS A 85 12.49 2.74 -8.45
N LEU A 86 11.18 2.96 -8.54
CA LEU A 86 10.49 3.29 -9.79
C LEU A 86 10.96 4.63 -10.38
N ASP A 87 11.08 5.63 -9.52
CA ASP A 87 11.58 6.96 -9.90
C ASP A 87 13.04 6.92 -10.37
N ARG A 88 13.92 6.19 -9.66
CA ARG A 88 15.31 6.01 -10.04
C ARG A 88 15.47 5.20 -11.32
N ALA A 89 14.54 4.30 -11.59
CA ALA A 89 14.46 3.56 -12.86
C ALA A 89 13.95 4.43 -14.04
N GLY A 90 13.56 5.68 -13.80
CA GLY A 90 13.17 6.65 -14.82
C GLY A 90 11.67 6.74 -15.10
N PHE A 91 10.82 6.17 -14.23
CA PHE A 91 9.37 6.27 -14.40
C PHE A 91 8.81 7.41 -13.55
N ASP A 92 8.16 8.36 -14.19
CA ASP A 92 7.38 9.38 -13.48
C ASP A 92 6.22 8.72 -12.70
N ILE A 93 5.90 9.28 -11.54
CA ILE A 93 4.82 8.77 -10.69
C ILE A 93 3.76 9.85 -10.53
N ASP A 94 2.55 9.54 -10.96
CA ASP A 94 1.37 10.35 -10.65
C ASP A 94 0.67 9.74 -9.42
N ILE A 95 0.32 10.58 -8.45
CA ILE A 95 -0.35 10.15 -7.20
C ILE A 95 -1.82 10.52 -7.29
N ALA A 96 -2.68 9.54 -7.04
CA ALA A 96 -4.12 9.72 -6.96
C ALA A 96 -4.67 9.20 -5.63
N THR A 97 -5.79 9.77 -5.21
CA THR A 97 -6.65 9.23 -4.14
C THR A 97 -8.09 9.15 -4.65
N LEU A 98 -8.95 8.45 -3.96
CA LEU A 98 -10.35 8.30 -4.39
C LEU A 98 -11.05 9.65 -4.51
N SER A 99 -10.87 10.52 -3.52
CA SER A 99 -11.55 11.83 -3.45
C SER A 99 -10.74 12.99 -4.03
N GLY A 100 -9.42 12.84 -4.24
CA GLY A 100 -8.49 13.92 -4.52
C GLY A 100 -8.04 14.68 -3.26
N ASN A 101 -8.40 14.22 -2.07
CA ASN A 101 -7.90 14.76 -0.81
C ASN A 101 -6.46 14.33 -0.53
N PRO A 102 -5.72 15.06 0.32
CA PRO A 102 -4.34 14.72 0.66
C PRO A 102 -4.16 13.30 1.16
N VAL A 103 -3.13 12.63 0.66
CA VAL A 103 -2.73 11.29 1.10
C VAL A 103 -2.47 11.28 2.61
N LYS A 104 -2.96 10.26 3.31
CA LYS A 104 -2.70 10.06 4.73
C LYS A 104 -1.57 9.06 4.91
N LEU A 105 -0.47 9.52 5.48
CA LEU A 105 0.66 8.67 5.86
C LEU A 105 0.68 8.43 7.37
N GLU A 106 1.15 7.26 7.76
CA GLU A 106 1.45 6.90 9.15
C GLU A 106 2.75 7.59 9.57
N MET A 107 2.69 8.93 9.84
CA MET A 107 3.87 9.73 10.14
C MET A 107 4.64 9.24 11.38
N TRP A 108 3.96 8.53 12.28
CA TRP A 108 4.59 7.86 13.43
C TRP A 108 5.48 6.67 13.04
N ALA A 109 5.35 6.14 11.81
CA ALA A 109 6.19 5.10 11.24
C ALA A 109 7.23 5.63 10.24
N MET A 110 7.47 6.95 10.19
CA MET A 110 8.43 7.54 9.25
C MET A 110 9.87 7.23 9.67
N PHE A 111 10.66 6.75 8.72
CA PHE A 111 12.08 6.38 8.91
C PHE A 111 12.96 7.63 8.81
N TYR A 112 12.98 8.47 9.83
CA TYR A 112 13.64 9.78 9.80
C TYR A 112 15.18 9.74 9.67
N GLU A 113 15.81 8.64 10.06
CA GLU A 113 17.26 8.45 9.95
C GLU A 113 17.67 7.77 8.63
N ASP A 114 16.69 7.40 7.80
CA ASP A 114 16.93 6.84 6.47
C ASP A 114 17.21 7.98 5.47
N ALA A 115 18.13 7.74 4.54
CA ALA A 115 18.48 8.76 3.55
C ALA A 115 17.46 8.85 2.40
N VAL A 116 16.80 7.73 2.09
CA VAL A 116 16.01 7.57 0.86
C VAL A 116 14.55 7.92 1.08
N VAL A 117 13.97 7.42 2.19
CA VAL A 117 12.54 7.55 2.49
C VAL A 117 12.14 9.01 2.70
N PRO A 118 12.80 9.80 3.59
CA PRO A 118 12.49 11.21 3.74
C PRO A 118 12.75 12.04 2.48
N ALA A 119 13.80 11.73 1.73
CA ALA A 119 14.10 12.45 0.49
C ALA A 119 13.03 12.21 -0.58
N THR A 120 12.55 10.97 -0.73
CA THR A 120 11.44 10.63 -1.62
C THR A 120 10.16 11.33 -1.20
N PHE A 121 9.85 11.36 0.11
CA PHE A 121 8.71 12.09 0.62
C PHE A 121 8.77 13.58 0.26
N GLN A 122 9.90 14.23 0.45
CA GLN A 122 10.07 15.65 0.11
C GLN A 122 9.94 15.90 -1.40
N LYS A 123 10.48 15.02 -2.24
CA LYS A 123 10.36 15.13 -3.70
C LYS A 123 8.89 15.15 -4.14
N TYR A 124 8.07 14.27 -3.56
CA TYR A 124 6.66 14.11 -3.93
C TYR A 124 5.68 14.86 -3.04
N LEU A 125 6.15 15.69 -2.09
CA LEU A 125 5.31 16.34 -1.08
C LEU A 125 4.15 17.15 -1.70
N ALA A 126 4.39 17.83 -2.82
CA ALA A 126 3.36 18.61 -3.50
C ALA A 126 2.22 17.73 -4.01
N GLN A 127 2.53 16.55 -4.56
CA GLN A 127 1.54 15.59 -5.02
C GLN A 127 0.84 14.90 -3.84
N PHE A 128 1.53 14.57 -2.74
CA PHE A 128 0.90 14.05 -1.52
C PHE A 128 -0.12 15.00 -0.93
N LYS A 129 0.15 16.31 -1.00
CA LYS A 129 -0.77 17.36 -0.51
C LYS A 129 -1.92 17.66 -1.48
N LYS A 130 -1.72 17.48 -2.77
CA LYS A 130 -2.71 17.73 -3.80
C LYS A 130 -2.64 16.65 -4.88
N PRO A 131 -3.09 15.42 -4.53
CA PRO A 131 -3.13 14.31 -5.46
C PRO A 131 -4.22 14.52 -6.53
N LEU A 132 -4.16 13.71 -7.57
CA LEU A 132 -5.22 13.60 -8.54
C LEU A 132 -6.46 12.93 -7.90
N LYS A 133 -7.64 13.27 -8.37
CA LYS A 133 -8.84 12.50 -8.07
C LYS A 133 -8.93 11.31 -9.03
N LEU A 134 -9.13 10.09 -8.50
CA LEU A 134 -9.11 8.88 -9.32
C LEU A 134 -10.15 8.92 -10.45
N ALA A 135 -11.37 9.40 -10.18
CA ALA A 135 -12.40 9.56 -11.20
C ALA A 135 -11.96 10.43 -12.39
N ASP A 136 -11.16 11.47 -12.14
CA ASP A 136 -10.64 12.33 -13.22
C ASP A 136 -9.54 11.62 -14.03
N VAL A 137 -8.72 10.81 -13.39
CA VAL A 137 -7.72 9.96 -14.07
C VAL A 137 -8.41 8.96 -14.98
N LEU A 138 -9.45 8.28 -14.51
CA LEU A 138 -10.24 7.33 -15.30
C LEU A 138 -10.79 7.98 -16.58
N LYS A 139 -11.34 9.18 -16.43
CA LYS A 139 -11.97 9.92 -17.53
C LYS A 139 -10.96 10.42 -18.57
N ASN A 140 -9.79 10.87 -18.11
CA ASN A 140 -8.91 11.66 -18.95
C ASN A 140 -7.63 10.94 -19.39
N SER A 141 -7.27 9.79 -18.76
CA SER A 141 -5.93 9.20 -18.91
C SER A 141 -5.90 7.70 -19.17
N LEU A 142 -7.04 7.00 -19.25
CA LEU A 142 -7.10 5.54 -19.46
C LEU A 142 -7.46 5.11 -20.88
N GLY A 143 -7.27 5.96 -21.87
CA GLY A 143 -7.42 5.58 -23.28
C GLY A 143 -6.36 4.61 -23.78
N ASP A 144 -6.40 4.29 -25.09
CA ASP A 144 -5.41 3.40 -25.71
C ASP A 144 -3.97 3.98 -25.62
N ASP A 145 -3.83 5.30 -25.65
CA ASP A 145 -2.57 6.01 -25.51
C ASP A 145 -2.21 6.35 -24.06
N SER A 146 -2.79 5.64 -23.08
CA SER A 146 -2.51 5.89 -21.67
C SER A 146 -0.99 5.88 -21.38
N PRO A 147 -0.48 6.85 -20.63
CA PRO A 147 0.92 6.85 -20.23
C PRO A 147 1.23 5.79 -19.16
N TYR A 148 0.21 5.27 -18.47
CA TYR A 148 0.42 4.38 -17.33
C TYR A 148 0.80 2.96 -17.76
N LEU A 149 1.97 2.52 -17.28
CA LEU A 149 2.50 1.17 -17.44
C LEU A 149 2.15 0.28 -16.25
N ALA A 150 1.97 0.89 -15.09
CA ALA A 150 1.67 0.20 -13.84
C ALA A 150 0.74 1.00 -12.94
N VAL A 151 0.01 0.27 -12.07
CA VAL A 151 -0.71 0.78 -10.91
C VAL A 151 0.01 0.33 -9.65
N LEU A 152 0.34 1.24 -8.74
CA LEU A 152 0.92 0.95 -7.43
C LEU A 152 -0.13 1.25 -6.35
N ILE A 153 -0.43 0.27 -5.50
CA ILE A 153 -1.29 0.44 -4.32
C ILE A 153 -0.41 0.15 -3.09
N PRO A 154 0.04 1.17 -2.35
CA PRO A 154 0.89 1.00 -1.19
C PRO A 154 0.14 0.34 -0.03
N GLY A 155 0.90 -0.21 0.92
CA GLY A 155 0.33 -0.80 2.12
C GLY A 155 0.12 0.19 3.26
N GLY A 156 -0.05 -0.36 4.46
CA GLY A 156 -0.59 0.31 5.64
C GLY A 156 -2.07 0.00 5.82
N HIS A 157 -2.55 -0.02 7.07
CA HIS A 157 -3.95 -0.35 7.36
C HIS A 157 -4.96 0.65 6.75
N GLY A 158 -4.50 1.84 6.34
CA GLY A 158 -5.31 2.79 5.58
C GLY A 158 -5.85 2.23 4.26
N ALA A 159 -5.18 1.24 3.67
CA ALA A 159 -5.66 0.56 2.47
C ALA A 159 -6.96 -0.24 2.69
N LEU A 160 -7.31 -0.52 3.95
CA LEU A 160 -8.58 -1.18 4.32
C LEU A 160 -9.78 -0.21 4.27
N ILE A 161 -9.55 1.10 4.10
CA ILE A 161 -10.59 2.12 4.17
C ILE A 161 -10.93 2.63 2.78
N GLY A 162 -12.14 2.39 2.32
CA GLY A 162 -12.68 2.92 1.06
C GLY A 162 -12.14 2.26 -0.21
N LEU A 163 -10.84 1.93 -0.28
CA LEU A 163 -10.27 1.29 -1.47
C LEU A 163 -10.97 -0.03 -1.84
N PRO A 164 -11.28 -0.95 -0.89
CA PRO A 164 -11.90 -2.24 -1.21
C PRO A 164 -13.29 -2.12 -1.84
N ASP A 165 -14.01 -1.04 -1.58
CA ASP A 165 -15.39 -0.85 -1.99
C ASP A 165 -15.54 0.14 -3.17
N SER A 166 -14.41 0.59 -3.77
CA SER A 166 -14.39 1.65 -4.78
C SER A 166 -14.68 1.13 -6.19
N GLU A 167 -15.78 1.58 -6.79
CA GLU A 167 -16.09 1.33 -8.22
C GLU A 167 -15.06 2.00 -9.15
N ASP A 168 -14.50 3.13 -8.77
CA ASP A 168 -13.45 3.78 -9.56
C ASP A 168 -12.18 2.93 -9.58
N LEU A 169 -11.77 2.39 -8.41
CA LEU A 169 -10.62 1.50 -8.34
C LEU A 169 -10.88 0.17 -9.07
N LYS A 170 -12.10 -0.38 -8.98
CA LYS A 170 -12.52 -1.52 -9.81
C LYS A 170 -12.30 -1.26 -11.30
N THR A 171 -12.74 -0.09 -11.76
CA THR A 171 -12.61 0.30 -13.17
C THR A 171 -11.15 0.39 -13.59
N LEU A 172 -10.30 0.99 -12.76
CA LEU A 172 -8.85 1.06 -12.98
C LEU A 172 -8.22 -0.33 -13.06
N LEU A 173 -8.53 -1.22 -12.11
CA LEU A 173 -7.97 -2.57 -12.06
C LEU A 173 -8.40 -3.43 -13.25
N LYS A 174 -9.68 -3.37 -13.64
CA LYS A 174 -10.18 -4.03 -14.86
C LYS A 174 -9.47 -3.52 -16.11
N TRP A 175 -9.26 -2.20 -16.21
CA TRP A 175 -8.49 -1.60 -17.29
C TRP A 175 -7.04 -2.11 -17.28
N ALA A 176 -6.39 -2.11 -16.12
CA ALA A 176 -4.99 -2.53 -16.00
C ALA A 176 -4.80 -3.97 -16.47
N VAL A 177 -5.65 -4.90 -16.01
CA VAL A 177 -5.60 -6.31 -16.45
C VAL A 177 -5.93 -6.44 -17.93
N ALA A 178 -6.96 -5.77 -18.44
CA ALA A 178 -7.36 -5.84 -19.86
C ALA A 178 -6.31 -5.27 -20.83
N LYS A 179 -5.51 -4.30 -20.36
CA LYS A 179 -4.43 -3.64 -21.14
C LYS A 179 -3.06 -4.18 -20.81
N ASP A 180 -2.98 -5.33 -20.14
CA ASP A 180 -1.72 -6.00 -19.75
C ASP A 180 -0.75 -5.07 -19.00
N LYS A 181 -1.28 -4.25 -18.06
CA LYS A 181 -0.51 -3.36 -17.22
C LYS A 181 -0.12 -4.05 -15.92
N PHE A 182 1.00 -3.64 -15.34
CA PHE A 182 1.41 -4.14 -14.03
C PHE A 182 0.50 -3.60 -12.92
N VAL A 183 0.26 -4.44 -11.93
CA VAL A 183 -0.32 -4.06 -10.65
C VAL A 183 0.68 -4.42 -9.56
N ILE A 184 1.04 -3.45 -8.73
CA ILE A 184 2.08 -3.57 -7.70
C ILE A 184 1.43 -3.24 -6.36
N SER A 185 1.59 -4.11 -5.36
CA SER A 185 1.00 -3.87 -4.05
C SER A 185 1.73 -4.65 -2.96
N LEU A 186 1.62 -4.23 -1.69
CA LEU A 186 2.24 -4.95 -0.59
C LEU A 186 1.50 -4.77 0.72
N CYS A 187 1.78 -5.68 1.67
CA CYS A 187 1.23 -5.64 3.02
C CYS A 187 -0.31 -5.65 3.00
N HIS A 188 -0.97 -4.58 3.48
CA HIS A 188 -2.42 -4.39 3.38
C HIS A 188 -2.89 -3.76 2.06
N GLY A 189 -1.98 -3.27 1.22
CA GLY A 189 -2.31 -2.69 -0.08
C GLY A 189 -3.18 -3.58 -0.97
N PRO A 190 -2.98 -4.92 -1.00
CA PRO A 190 -3.85 -5.84 -1.75
C PRO A 190 -5.33 -5.79 -1.35
N ALA A 191 -5.71 -5.15 -0.24
CA ALA A 191 -7.10 -4.84 0.07
C ALA A 191 -7.77 -4.02 -1.04
N GLY A 192 -7.01 -3.13 -1.70
CA GLY A 192 -7.51 -2.38 -2.86
C GLY A 192 -7.91 -3.29 -4.03
N LEU A 193 -7.32 -4.48 -4.15
CA LEU A 193 -7.68 -5.44 -5.21
C LEU A 193 -9.08 -6.02 -5.01
N LEU A 194 -9.61 -6.00 -3.77
CA LEU A 194 -10.99 -6.40 -3.48
C LEU A 194 -12.02 -5.52 -4.21
N ALA A 195 -11.66 -4.28 -4.58
CA ALA A 195 -12.51 -3.41 -5.39
C ALA A 195 -12.98 -4.10 -6.68
N ALA A 196 -12.13 -4.95 -7.27
CA ALA A 196 -12.47 -5.68 -8.49
C ALA A 196 -13.61 -6.71 -8.30
N ALA A 197 -13.98 -7.02 -7.05
CA ALA A 197 -15.11 -7.90 -6.71
C ALA A 197 -16.41 -7.13 -6.40
N VAL A 198 -16.38 -5.81 -6.34
CA VAL A 198 -17.57 -4.98 -6.06
C VAL A 198 -18.64 -5.25 -7.11
N ASN A 199 -19.84 -5.66 -6.67
CA ASN A 199 -20.96 -6.04 -7.54
C ASN A 199 -20.64 -7.15 -8.56
N GLU A 200 -19.67 -8.02 -8.26
CA GLU A 200 -19.31 -9.19 -9.07
C GLU A 200 -19.56 -10.49 -8.28
N THR A 201 -19.69 -11.59 -9.01
CA THR A 201 -19.63 -12.92 -8.38
C THR A 201 -18.17 -13.34 -8.21
N PRO A 202 -17.85 -14.25 -7.26
CA PRO A 202 -16.49 -14.76 -7.08
C PRO A 202 -15.91 -15.38 -8.36
N GLU A 203 -16.73 -15.92 -9.24
CA GLU A 203 -16.31 -16.50 -10.52
C GLU A 203 -15.76 -15.44 -11.47
N ASN A 204 -16.25 -14.22 -11.38
CA ASN A 204 -15.87 -13.07 -12.23
C ASN A 204 -14.76 -12.22 -11.64
N TYR A 205 -14.21 -12.61 -10.49
CA TYR A 205 -13.10 -11.88 -9.87
C TYR A 205 -11.84 -11.98 -10.73
N ILE A 206 -11.35 -10.84 -11.21
CA ILE A 206 -10.27 -10.80 -12.20
C ILE A 206 -8.92 -11.33 -11.69
N PHE A 207 -8.72 -11.38 -10.37
CA PHE A 207 -7.51 -11.96 -9.75
C PHE A 207 -7.73 -13.38 -9.22
N LYS A 208 -8.84 -14.03 -9.53
CA LYS A 208 -9.07 -15.44 -9.19
C LYS A 208 -7.96 -16.32 -9.77
N GLY A 209 -7.38 -17.19 -8.93
CA GLY A 209 -6.27 -18.07 -9.30
C GLY A 209 -4.92 -17.36 -9.45
N TYR A 210 -4.81 -16.12 -8.99
CA TYR A 210 -3.52 -15.45 -8.83
C TYR A 210 -2.88 -15.84 -7.50
N LYS A 211 -1.54 -15.89 -7.51
CA LYS A 211 -0.72 -16.02 -6.30
C LYS A 211 -0.34 -14.64 -5.78
N MET A 212 -0.48 -14.44 -4.47
CA MET A 212 -0.17 -13.16 -3.81
C MET A 212 0.58 -13.37 -2.51
N CYS A 213 1.48 -12.43 -2.19
CA CYS A 213 1.92 -12.17 -0.83
C CYS A 213 1.11 -11.00 -0.27
N VAL A 214 0.63 -11.13 0.97
CA VAL A 214 -0.15 -10.11 1.69
C VAL A 214 0.24 -10.10 3.16
N PHE A 215 -0.17 -9.07 3.92
CA PHE A 215 0.06 -9.07 5.36
C PHE A 215 -0.68 -10.26 6.03
N PRO A 216 0.00 -11.02 6.92
CA PRO A 216 -0.57 -12.22 7.51
C PRO A 216 -1.71 -11.91 8.49
N ASP A 217 -2.88 -12.46 8.27
CA ASP A 217 -4.06 -12.31 9.13
C ASP A 217 -3.79 -12.71 10.59
N ALA A 218 -2.93 -13.71 10.81
CA ALA A 218 -2.57 -14.17 12.15
C ALA A 218 -1.90 -13.10 13.02
N LEU A 219 -1.16 -12.15 12.41
CA LEU A 219 -0.56 -11.04 13.14
C LEU A 219 -1.62 -10.01 13.55
N ASP A 220 -2.57 -9.70 12.67
CA ASP A 220 -3.66 -8.77 12.97
C ASP A 220 -4.68 -9.34 13.98
N GLN A 221 -4.84 -10.66 14.02
CA GLN A 221 -5.69 -11.34 15.02
C GLN A 221 -5.01 -11.55 16.38
N GLY A 222 -3.69 -11.55 16.43
CA GLY A 222 -2.90 -11.90 17.62
C GLY A 222 -1.91 -10.82 18.02
N ALA A 223 -0.68 -10.92 17.56
CA ALA A 223 0.44 -10.11 18.05
C ALA A 223 0.19 -8.59 17.99
N ASN A 224 -0.46 -8.09 16.95
CA ASN A 224 -0.77 -6.66 16.82
C ASN A 224 -1.75 -6.16 17.90
N LEU A 225 -2.67 -7.02 18.35
CA LEU A 225 -3.56 -6.69 19.46
C LEU A 225 -2.83 -6.78 20.79
N ASP A 226 -2.04 -7.83 21.00
CA ASP A 226 -1.33 -8.11 22.26
C ASP A 226 -0.33 -7.01 22.65
N ILE A 227 0.27 -6.36 21.66
CA ILE A 227 1.22 -5.26 21.86
C ILE A 227 0.57 -3.88 21.78
N GLY A 228 -0.75 -3.80 21.51
CA GLY A 228 -1.46 -2.55 21.38
C GLY A 228 -1.10 -1.76 20.11
N TYR A 229 -0.74 -2.44 19.04
CA TYR A 229 -0.53 -1.78 17.74
C TYR A 229 -1.84 -1.25 17.19
N MET A 230 -2.93 -2.01 17.36
CA MET A 230 -4.29 -1.59 17.02
C MET A 230 -5.15 -1.45 18.29
N PRO A 231 -6.13 -0.53 18.31
CA PRO A 231 -7.00 -0.31 19.48
C PRO A 231 -8.12 -1.35 19.62
N GLY A 232 -8.24 -2.29 18.69
CA GLY A 232 -9.26 -3.33 18.66
C GLY A 232 -9.09 -4.26 17.46
N GLU A 233 -9.97 -5.24 17.33
CA GLU A 233 -9.99 -6.18 16.21
C GLU A 233 -10.44 -5.51 14.91
N LEU A 234 -9.82 -5.92 13.79
CA LEU A 234 -10.25 -5.54 12.45
C LEU A 234 -11.67 -6.05 12.17
N PRO A 235 -12.49 -5.31 11.41
CA PRO A 235 -13.83 -5.75 11.02
C PRO A 235 -13.80 -7.00 10.13
N TRP A 236 -12.73 -7.18 9.38
CA TRP A 236 -12.47 -8.33 8.50
C TRP A 236 -10.97 -8.51 8.28
N LEU A 237 -10.59 -9.66 7.73
CA LEU A 237 -9.20 -10.05 7.51
C LEU A 237 -8.90 -10.12 6.02
N LEU A 238 -7.69 -9.68 5.65
CA LEU A 238 -7.30 -9.48 4.26
C LEU A 238 -7.12 -10.79 3.51
N ALA A 239 -6.28 -11.70 4.03
CA ALA A 239 -6.00 -12.97 3.38
C ALA A 239 -7.28 -13.83 3.26
N ASP A 240 -8.07 -13.91 4.33
CA ASP A 240 -9.37 -14.62 4.33
C ASP A 240 -10.32 -14.11 3.23
N ARG A 241 -10.42 -12.78 3.04
CA ARG A 241 -11.28 -12.22 1.97
C ARG A 241 -10.75 -12.54 0.58
N LEU A 242 -9.45 -12.43 0.35
CA LEU A 242 -8.85 -12.74 -0.95
C LEU A 242 -8.96 -14.23 -1.28
N GLU A 243 -8.69 -15.12 -0.31
CA GLU A 243 -8.83 -16.57 -0.49
C GLU A 243 -10.27 -16.99 -0.81
N LYS A 244 -11.27 -16.36 -0.19
CA LYS A 244 -12.69 -16.57 -0.52
C LYS A 244 -13.06 -16.17 -1.96
N LEU A 245 -12.29 -15.28 -2.57
CA LEU A 245 -12.42 -14.91 -3.98
C LEU A 245 -11.57 -15.78 -4.92
N GLY A 246 -10.87 -16.78 -4.36
CA GLY A 246 -10.09 -17.74 -5.13
C GLY A 246 -8.64 -17.32 -5.39
N VAL A 247 -8.10 -16.38 -4.63
CA VAL A 247 -6.66 -16.06 -4.62
C VAL A 247 -5.90 -17.12 -3.85
N GLU A 248 -4.68 -17.43 -4.26
CA GLU A 248 -3.73 -18.26 -3.52
C GLU A 248 -2.77 -17.34 -2.73
N VAL A 249 -2.98 -17.18 -1.42
CA VAL A 249 -2.05 -16.45 -0.55
C VAL A 249 -0.88 -17.38 -0.20
N VAL A 250 0.33 -17.02 -0.65
CA VAL A 250 1.49 -17.93 -0.61
C VAL A 250 2.36 -17.79 0.63
N ASN A 251 2.27 -16.67 1.34
CA ASN A 251 2.97 -16.46 2.62
C ASN A 251 2.05 -16.69 3.82
N LYS A 252 2.64 -17.11 4.96
CA LYS A 252 1.93 -17.26 6.24
C LYS A 252 2.55 -16.41 7.34
N GLU A 253 3.73 -15.87 7.08
CA GLU A 253 4.52 -15.09 8.01
C GLU A 253 4.92 -13.75 7.37
N MET A 254 5.33 -12.81 8.20
CA MET A 254 5.96 -11.56 7.78
C MET A 254 7.47 -11.81 7.64
N SER A 255 7.95 -11.99 6.42
CA SER A 255 9.35 -12.35 6.14
C SER A 255 10.05 -11.49 5.08
N GLY A 256 9.33 -10.54 4.49
CA GLY A 256 9.82 -9.78 3.34
C GLY A 256 9.64 -10.53 2.01
N GLN A 257 8.78 -11.56 2.00
CA GLN A 257 8.52 -12.34 0.79
C GLN A 257 7.81 -11.49 -0.26
N CYS A 258 8.30 -11.57 -1.50
CA CYS A 258 7.68 -11.01 -2.68
C CYS A 258 7.38 -12.09 -3.70
N ILE A 259 6.36 -11.88 -4.51
CA ILE A 259 6.01 -12.74 -5.64
C ILE A 259 5.57 -11.90 -6.83
N GLN A 260 5.90 -12.35 -8.02
CA GLN A 260 5.29 -11.91 -9.26
C GLN A 260 4.50 -13.07 -9.86
N ASP A 261 3.22 -12.86 -10.10
CA ASP A 261 2.37 -13.77 -10.87
C ASP A 261 1.75 -13.01 -12.03
N ARG A 262 2.14 -13.35 -13.27
CA ARG A 262 1.78 -12.58 -14.47
C ARG A 262 2.24 -11.12 -14.32
N LYS A 263 1.34 -10.14 -14.46
CA LYS A 263 1.62 -8.71 -14.28
C LYS A 263 1.27 -8.19 -12.86
N LEU A 264 1.04 -9.09 -11.89
CA LEU A 264 0.83 -8.73 -10.50
C LEU A 264 2.10 -8.98 -9.68
N ILE A 265 2.60 -7.96 -9.00
CA ILE A 265 3.76 -8.04 -8.11
C ILE A 265 3.28 -7.69 -6.70
N THR A 266 3.44 -8.61 -5.75
CA THR A 266 3.02 -8.38 -4.36
C THR A 266 4.10 -8.73 -3.34
N GLY A 267 4.06 -8.04 -2.18
CA GLY A 267 4.93 -8.28 -1.04
C GLY A 267 4.13 -8.41 0.26
N ASP A 268 4.69 -9.09 1.24
CA ASP A 268 3.97 -9.47 2.47
C ASP A 268 3.90 -8.38 3.55
N SER A 269 4.82 -7.39 3.54
CA SER A 269 5.00 -6.51 4.70
C SER A 269 5.95 -5.35 4.42
N PRO A 270 6.18 -4.45 5.41
CA PRO A 270 7.22 -3.42 5.30
C PRO A 270 8.60 -3.97 4.93
N LEU A 271 8.93 -5.19 5.37
CA LEU A 271 10.20 -5.87 5.05
C LEU A 271 10.34 -6.21 3.57
N ALA A 272 9.25 -6.27 2.83
CA ALA A 272 9.22 -6.54 1.39
C ALA A 272 9.54 -5.30 0.53
N SER A 273 9.50 -4.08 1.10
CA SER A 273 9.46 -2.82 0.35
C SER A 273 10.64 -2.62 -0.60
N ASN A 274 11.87 -2.91 -0.14
CA ASN A 274 13.08 -2.79 -0.96
C ASN A 274 13.08 -3.80 -2.11
N THR A 275 12.83 -5.08 -1.79
CA THR A 275 12.80 -6.17 -2.80
C THR A 275 11.67 -5.95 -3.81
N LEU A 276 10.46 -5.60 -3.36
CA LEU A 276 9.33 -5.31 -4.24
C LEU A 276 9.63 -4.14 -5.17
N GLY A 277 10.20 -3.05 -4.64
CA GLY A 277 10.58 -1.88 -5.44
C GLY A 277 11.57 -2.24 -6.55
N LYS A 278 12.60 -3.05 -6.24
CA LYS A 278 13.56 -3.57 -7.23
C LYS A 278 12.89 -4.46 -8.28
N MET A 279 12.07 -5.41 -7.86
CA MET A 279 11.34 -6.29 -8.77
C MET A 279 10.44 -5.50 -9.71
N ALA A 280 9.69 -4.53 -9.19
CA ALA A 280 8.82 -3.67 -9.98
C ALA A 280 9.62 -2.85 -11.00
N ALA A 281 10.68 -2.17 -10.57
CA ALA A 281 11.53 -1.38 -11.47
C ALA A 281 12.13 -2.24 -12.59
N GLN A 282 12.65 -3.42 -12.26
CA GLN A 282 13.21 -4.35 -13.26
C GLN A 282 12.15 -4.84 -14.25
N ALA A 283 10.95 -5.21 -13.75
CA ALA A 283 9.86 -5.67 -14.61
C ALA A 283 9.39 -4.57 -15.57
N LEU A 284 9.27 -3.32 -15.09
CA LEU A 284 8.87 -2.20 -15.93
C LEU A 284 9.97 -1.82 -16.94
N LEU A 285 11.25 -1.87 -16.56
CA LEU A 285 12.35 -1.64 -17.49
C LEU A 285 12.39 -2.69 -18.60
N ALA A 286 12.15 -3.96 -18.28
CA ALA A 286 12.08 -5.02 -19.27
C ALA A 286 10.88 -4.87 -20.24
N GLU A 287 9.81 -4.24 -19.81
CA GLU A 287 8.60 -4.01 -20.63
C GLU A 287 8.78 -2.88 -21.65
N VAL A 288 9.70 -1.94 -21.41
CA VAL A 288 9.91 -0.77 -22.27
C VAL A 288 11.16 -0.84 -23.15
N GLN A 289 11.94 -1.94 -23.03
CA GLN A 289 13.07 -2.26 -23.91
C GLN A 289 12.57 -2.92 -25.19
#